data_07e6d0243f80688bf53e97526ae88589
#
_entry.id   07e6d0243f80688bf53e97526ae88589
#
_cell.length_a   1.000
_cell.length_b   1.000
_cell.length_c   1.000
_cell.angle_alpha   90.00
_cell.angle_beta   90.00
_cell.angle_gamma   90.00
#
_symmetry.space_group_name_H-M   'P 1'
#
loop_
_entity.id
_entity.type
_entity.pdbx_description
1 polymer ?
#
loop_
_entity_poly.entity_id
_entity_poly.type
_entity_poly.pdbx_seq_one_letter_code
_entity_poly.pdbx_strand_id
1 'polypeptide(L)'
;LAQARAAAAAGEVPVGAVIVKDGQVIASGRNRPIGSHDPTAHAEIVAMRAAALVLGNYRLDGCELFVTLEPCAMCSGAMLHARLNRVVFGAADPKTGAAGSVLNLFDNANLNHQTKVEGGVQSGACSVVLQDFFRNKRNEQDQQKRALHPLRDDALRTPDAQFAGLPDYPWEPRYVSDLPALDGLRMHYLDEGPADAGRVYLCLH
;
A
#
# COMPACT_ATOMS: atom_id res chain seq x y z
N LEU A 1 -3.04 8.84 11.96
CA LEU A 1 -1.66 8.96 11.45
C LEU A 1 -0.61 8.37 12.40
N ALA A 2 -0.69 8.56 13.74
CA ALA A 2 0.28 7.97 14.67
C ALA A 2 0.37 6.44 14.55
N GLN A 3 -0.77 5.75 14.47
CA GLN A 3 -0.84 4.31 14.29
C GLN A 3 -0.28 3.86 12.93
N ALA A 4 -0.52 4.63 11.86
CA ALA A 4 0.06 4.33 10.54
C ALA A 4 1.60 4.43 10.56
N ARG A 5 2.17 5.46 11.19
CA ARG A 5 3.62 5.58 11.37
C ARG A 5 4.20 4.45 12.22
N ALA A 6 3.48 4.03 13.26
CA ALA A 6 3.88 2.88 14.09
C ALA A 6 3.83 1.55 13.31
N ALA A 7 2.91 1.39 12.35
CA ALA A 7 2.90 0.27 11.42
C ALA A 7 4.15 0.30 10.52
N ALA A 8 4.45 1.45 9.89
CA ALA A 8 5.65 1.63 9.07
C ALA A 8 6.94 1.28 9.82
N ALA A 9 7.08 1.76 11.05
CA ALA A 9 8.24 1.47 11.89
C ALA A 9 8.40 -0.03 12.22
N ALA A 10 7.31 -0.79 12.19
CA ALA A 10 7.30 -2.23 12.36
C ALA A 10 7.45 -3.02 11.03
N GLY A 11 7.69 -2.33 9.90
CA GLY A 11 7.82 -2.96 8.59
C GLY A 11 6.49 -3.32 7.91
N GLU A 12 5.38 -2.92 8.49
CA GLU A 12 4.01 -3.16 7.98
C GLU A 12 3.54 -2.02 7.09
N VAL A 13 2.60 -2.31 6.19
CA VAL A 13 1.95 -1.26 5.39
C VAL A 13 1.33 -0.21 6.33
N PRO A 14 1.62 1.10 6.14
CA PRO A 14 1.32 2.14 7.10
C PRO A 14 -0.17 2.53 7.11
N VAL A 15 -0.99 1.65 7.62
CA VAL A 15 -2.41 1.91 7.90
C VAL A 15 -2.64 1.93 9.40
N GLY A 16 -3.39 2.92 9.85
CA GLY A 16 -3.79 3.08 11.24
C GLY A 16 -5.25 3.44 11.34
N ALA A 17 -5.92 2.89 12.35
CA ALA A 17 -7.32 3.13 12.63
C ALA A 17 -7.55 3.46 14.11
N VAL A 18 -8.62 4.20 14.38
CA VAL A 18 -9.14 4.43 15.74
C VAL A 18 -10.65 4.26 15.76
N ILE A 19 -11.16 3.78 16.89
CA ILE A 19 -12.60 3.76 17.18
C ILE A 19 -12.91 4.86 18.18
N VAL A 20 -13.90 5.66 17.85
CA VAL A 20 -14.39 6.77 18.67
C VAL A 20 -15.82 6.46 19.11
N LYS A 21 -16.11 6.70 20.37
CA LYS A 21 -17.45 6.67 20.94
C LYS A 21 -17.65 7.90 21.82
N ASP A 22 -18.78 8.58 21.65
CA ASP A 22 -19.12 9.80 22.40
C ASP A 22 -17.99 10.85 22.41
N GLY A 23 -17.34 11.02 21.25
CA GLY A 23 -16.23 11.95 21.05
C GLY A 23 -14.88 11.49 21.64
N GLN A 24 -14.80 10.31 22.25
CA GLN A 24 -13.58 9.79 22.85
C GLN A 24 -13.03 8.59 22.07
N VAL A 25 -11.69 8.55 21.92
CA VAL A 25 -11.00 7.39 21.34
C VAL A 25 -11.03 6.25 22.38
N ILE A 26 -11.75 5.16 22.10
CA ILE A 26 -11.84 4.00 22.99
C ILE A 26 -10.91 2.85 22.59
N ALA A 27 -10.48 2.81 21.31
CA ALA A 27 -9.54 1.80 20.82
C ALA A 27 -8.75 2.33 19.62
N SER A 28 -7.62 1.70 19.37
CA SER A 28 -6.82 1.97 18.18
C SER A 28 -6.23 0.67 17.62
N GLY A 29 -5.90 0.70 16.32
CA GLY A 29 -5.28 -0.41 15.63
C GLY A 29 -4.29 0.07 14.57
N ARG A 30 -3.34 -0.79 14.23
CA ARG A 30 -2.44 -0.61 13.11
C ARG A 30 -2.32 -1.91 12.34
N ASN A 31 -1.96 -1.82 11.08
CA ASN A 31 -1.64 -3.03 10.30
C ASN A 31 -0.53 -3.82 10.97
N ARG A 32 -0.73 -5.14 11.04
CA ARG A 32 0.26 -6.10 11.53
C ARG A 32 0.12 -7.51 10.92
N PRO A 33 -0.29 -7.66 9.65
CA PRO A 33 -0.44 -8.98 9.04
C PRO A 33 0.83 -9.81 9.09
N ILE A 34 1.98 -9.20 8.80
CA ILE A 34 3.29 -9.87 8.77
C ILE A 34 3.68 -10.29 10.19
N GLY A 35 3.70 -9.34 11.12
CA GLY A 35 4.16 -9.59 12.49
C GLY A 35 3.27 -10.51 13.31
N SER A 36 1.98 -10.64 12.98
CA SER A 36 1.05 -11.55 13.64
C SER A 36 0.74 -12.82 12.85
N HIS A 37 1.30 -12.99 11.64
CA HIS A 37 0.96 -14.09 10.73
C HIS A 37 -0.55 -14.26 10.52
N ASP A 38 -1.27 -13.13 10.47
CA ASP A 38 -2.73 -13.07 10.33
C ASP A 38 -3.12 -12.20 9.15
N PRO A 39 -3.61 -12.77 8.03
CA PRO A 39 -3.98 -12.02 6.85
C PRO A 39 -5.14 -11.04 7.09
N THR A 40 -5.86 -11.18 8.19
CA THR A 40 -6.96 -10.31 8.57
C THR A 40 -6.56 -9.18 9.50
N ALA A 41 -5.31 -9.13 9.98
CA ALA A 41 -4.85 -8.14 10.95
C ALA A 41 -4.63 -6.73 10.34
N HIS A 42 -5.60 -6.26 9.56
CA HIS A 42 -5.67 -4.88 9.12
C HIS A 42 -5.98 -3.95 10.29
N ALA A 43 -5.56 -2.70 10.18
CA ALA A 43 -5.70 -1.69 11.24
C ALA A 43 -7.14 -1.60 11.77
N GLU A 44 -8.11 -1.65 10.87
CA GLU A 44 -9.53 -1.56 11.17
C GLU A 44 -10.00 -2.77 11.98
N ILE A 45 -9.63 -3.97 11.55
CA ILE A 45 -9.98 -5.22 12.26
C ILE A 45 -9.38 -5.21 13.67
N VAL A 46 -8.11 -4.80 13.78
CA VAL A 46 -7.41 -4.69 15.07
C VAL A 46 -8.12 -3.68 15.98
N ALA A 47 -8.48 -2.50 15.45
CA ALA A 47 -9.18 -1.47 16.23
C ALA A 47 -10.58 -1.93 16.66
N MET A 48 -11.36 -2.54 15.75
CA MET A 48 -12.70 -3.05 16.07
C MET A 48 -12.68 -4.15 17.13
N ARG A 49 -11.74 -5.10 17.03
CA ARG A 49 -11.56 -6.15 18.06
C ARG A 49 -11.24 -5.57 19.43
N ALA A 50 -10.33 -4.59 19.47
CA ALA A 50 -9.99 -3.89 20.71
C ALA A 50 -11.20 -3.14 21.31
N ALA A 51 -11.97 -2.42 20.47
CA ALA A 51 -13.18 -1.73 20.91
C ALA A 51 -14.24 -2.69 21.43
N ALA A 52 -14.43 -3.84 20.76
CA ALA A 52 -15.36 -4.87 21.20
C ALA A 52 -15.05 -5.39 22.59
N LEU A 53 -13.76 -5.58 22.91
CA LEU A 53 -13.31 -5.98 24.25
C LEU A 53 -13.58 -4.87 25.28
N VAL A 54 -13.33 -3.60 24.94
CA VAL A 54 -13.59 -2.46 25.84
C VAL A 54 -15.09 -2.35 26.16
N LEU A 55 -15.94 -2.56 25.14
CA LEU A 55 -17.40 -2.43 25.30
C LEU A 55 -18.08 -3.72 25.81
N GLY A 56 -17.36 -4.84 25.86
CA GLY A 56 -17.93 -6.15 26.19
C GLY A 56 -19.00 -6.61 25.19
N ASN A 57 -18.95 -6.12 23.95
CA ASN A 57 -19.95 -6.39 22.92
C ASN A 57 -19.30 -6.42 21.54
N TYR A 58 -19.68 -7.38 20.68
CA TYR A 58 -19.24 -7.42 19.29
C TYR A 58 -19.88 -6.35 18.41
N ARG A 59 -21.04 -5.83 18.81
CA ARG A 59 -21.68 -4.69 18.16
C ARG A 59 -21.11 -3.41 18.72
N LEU A 60 -20.67 -2.55 17.81
CA LEU A 60 -20.08 -1.24 18.12
C LEU A 60 -21.08 -0.11 17.83
N ASP A 61 -22.33 -0.31 18.26
CA ASP A 61 -23.40 0.65 18.08
C ASP A 61 -23.01 2.01 18.69
N GLY A 62 -23.22 3.09 17.93
CA GLY A 62 -22.84 4.45 18.33
C GLY A 62 -21.37 4.76 18.15
N CYS A 63 -20.56 3.83 17.63
CA CYS A 63 -19.15 4.07 17.38
C CYS A 63 -18.90 4.59 15.95
N GLU A 64 -17.81 5.34 15.81
CA GLU A 64 -17.26 5.80 14.55
C GLU A 64 -15.84 5.24 14.37
N LEU A 65 -15.48 4.89 13.15
CA LEU A 65 -14.14 4.45 12.80
C LEU A 65 -13.46 5.50 11.92
N PHE A 66 -12.22 5.85 12.28
CA PHE A 66 -11.35 6.71 11.48
C PHE A 66 -10.13 5.89 11.04
N VAL A 67 -9.84 5.87 9.75
CA VAL A 67 -8.73 5.09 9.17
C VAL A 67 -7.96 5.92 8.15
N THR A 68 -6.68 5.67 8.01
CA THR A 68 -5.81 6.45 7.13
C THR A 68 -5.94 6.08 5.65
N LEU A 69 -6.47 4.89 5.33
CA LEU A 69 -6.68 4.39 3.97
C LEU A 69 -8.12 3.93 3.80
N GLU A 70 -8.66 4.04 2.59
CA GLU A 70 -9.97 3.50 2.25
C GLU A 70 -10.05 2.01 2.58
N PRO A 71 -11.10 1.57 3.30
CA PRO A 71 -11.21 0.18 3.73
C PRO A 71 -11.44 -0.76 2.54
N CYS A 72 -10.78 -1.92 2.57
CA CYS A 72 -11.03 -3.01 1.63
C CYS A 72 -12.35 -3.75 1.90
N ALA A 73 -12.76 -4.65 1.00
CA ALA A 73 -14.02 -5.39 1.13
C ALA A 73 -14.14 -6.20 2.43
N MET A 74 -13.05 -6.82 2.89
CA MET A 74 -13.02 -7.56 4.16
C MET A 74 -13.32 -6.63 5.34
N CYS A 75 -12.63 -5.49 5.43
CA CYS A 75 -12.81 -4.52 6.51
C CYS A 75 -14.18 -3.88 6.46
N SER A 76 -14.66 -3.50 5.27
CA SER A 76 -15.99 -2.92 5.07
C SER A 76 -17.09 -3.89 5.50
N GLY A 77 -16.98 -5.17 5.15
CA GLY A 77 -17.89 -6.21 5.62
C GLY A 77 -17.89 -6.34 7.15
N ALA A 78 -16.71 -6.33 7.77
CA ALA A 78 -16.59 -6.37 9.23
C ALA A 78 -17.21 -5.14 9.92
N MET A 79 -17.05 -3.94 9.34
CA MET A 79 -17.65 -2.68 9.83
C MET A 79 -19.18 -2.76 9.85
N LEU A 80 -19.78 -3.29 8.78
CA LEU A 80 -21.22 -3.48 8.66
C LEU A 80 -21.73 -4.51 9.69
N HIS A 81 -20.99 -5.61 9.90
CA HIS A 81 -21.31 -6.60 10.93
C HIS A 81 -21.18 -6.02 12.35
N ALA A 82 -20.18 -5.19 12.58
CA ALA A 82 -19.98 -4.50 13.86
C ALA A 82 -20.99 -3.36 14.08
N ARG A 83 -21.77 -2.98 13.09
CA ARG A 83 -22.79 -1.91 13.13
C ARG A 83 -22.23 -0.53 13.46
N LEU A 84 -21.10 -0.18 12.87
CA LEU A 84 -20.54 1.16 13.01
C LEU A 84 -21.47 2.22 12.42
N ASN A 85 -21.66 3.31 13.13
CA ASN A 85 -22.50 4.42 12.68
C ASN A 85 -21.87 5.19 11.52
N ARG A 86 -20.55 5.39 11.58
CA ARG A 86 -19.81 6.18 10.59
C ARG A 86 -18.40 5.63 10.41
N VAL A 87 -17.94 5.72 9.17
CA VAL A 87 -16.55 5.43 8.77
C VAL A 87 -15.99 6.65 8.06
N VAL A 88 -14.83 7.10 8.50
CA VAL A 88 -14.09 8.22 7.91
C VAL A 88 -12.74 7.71 7.45
N PHE A 89 -12.40 7.90 6.18
CA PHE A 89 -11.10 7.47 5.66
C PHE A 89 -10.30 8.61 5.03
N GLY A 90 -8.98 8.44 5.04
CA GLY A 90 -8.05 9.42 4.50
C GLY A 90 -7.83 9.27 3.00
N ALA A 91 -6.81 8.53 2.61
CA ALA A 91 -6.47 8.29 1.21
C ALA A 91 -7.42 7.28 0.56
N ALA A 92 -7.79 7.50 -0.69
CA ALA A 92 -8.48 6.52 -1.52
C ALA A 92 -7.54 5.35 -1.88
N ASP A 93 -8.10 4.15 -2.05
CA ASP A 93 -7.37 2.97 -2.52
C ASP A 93 -7.91 2.50 -3.88
N PRO A 94 -7.27 2.90 -5.00
CA PRO A 94 -7.72 2.55 -6.34
C PRO A 94 -7.54 1.07 -6.70
N LYS A 95 -6.92 0.27 -5.82
CA LYS A 95 -6.66 -1.15 -6.06
C LYS A 95 -7.63 -2.08 -5.35
N THR A 96 -7.97 -1.78 -4.09
CA THR A 96 -8.78 -2.67 -3.25
C THR A 96 -9.85 -1.95 -2.43
N GLY A 97 -9.99 -0.62 -2.59
CA GLY A 97 -10.95 0.19 -1.86
C GLY A 97 -12.40 -0.24 -2.10
N ALA A 98 -13.17 -0.38 -1.03
CA ALA A 98 -14.56 -0.84 -1.08
C ALA A 98 -15.57 0.16 -0.51
N ALA A 99 -15.17 1.44 -0.49
CA ALA A 99 -15.98 2.57 -0.06
C ALA A 99 -16.12 3.63 -1.17
N GLY A 100 -16.01 3.21 -2.44
CA GLY A 100 -16.25 4.04 -3.61
C GLY A 100 -15.18 3.94 -4.71
N SER A 101 -13.94 3.49 -4.42
CA SER A 101 -12.87 3.46 -5.42
C SER A 101 -12.98 2.28 -6.39
N VAL A 102 -13.15 1.06 -5.90
CA VAL A 102 -13.28 -0.17 -6.73
C VAL A 102 -14.66 -0.76 -6.56
N LEU A 103 -15.11 -0.86 -5.34
CA LEU A 103 -16.43 -1.33 -4.93
C LEU A 103 -17.06 -0.27 -4.02
N ASN A 104 -18.39 -0.33 -3.84
CA ASN A 104 -19.05 0.42 -2.78
C ASN A 104 -20.01 -0.50 -2.02
N LEU A 105 -19.51 -1.12 -0.94
CA LEU A 105 -20.32 -1.99 -0.10
C LEU A 105 -21.32 -1.20 0.76
N PHE A 106 -21.02 0.06 1.06
CA PHE A 106 -21.85 0.88 1.94
C PHE A 106 -23.10 1.47 1.26
N ASP A 107 -23.14 1.49 -0.09
CA ASP A 107 -24.32 1.92 -0.86
C ASP A 107 -25.32 0.79 -1.10
N ASN A 108 -25.03 -0.44 -0.66
CA ASN A 108 -25.94 -1.55 -0.87
C ASN A 108 -27.08 -1.54 0.16
N ALA A 109 -28.24 -1.03 -0.26
CA ALA A 109 -29.45 -0.92 0.58
C ALA A 109 -30.00 -2.27 1.08
N ASN A 110 -29.61 -3.40 0.46
CA ASN A 110 -30.04 -4.73 0.90
C ASN A 110 -29.26 -5.28 2.11
N LEU A 111 -28.18 -4.62 2.51
CA LEU A 111 -27.43 -5.02 3.69
C LEU A 111 -28.17 -4.58 4.97
N ASN A 112 -28.07 -5.45 5.99
CA ASN A 112 -28.83 -5.30 7.25
C ASN A 112 -28.46 -4.04 8.07
N HIS A 113 -27.34 -3.40 7.77
CA HIS A 113 -26.89 -2.19 8.44
C HIS A 113 -26.38 -1.18 7.43
N GLN A 114 -26.69 0.08 7.67
CA GLN A 114 -26.27 1.18 6.84
C GLN A 114 -25.29 2.06 7.63
N THR A 115 -24.07 2.19 7.14
CA THR A 115 -23.00 2.98 7.76
C THR A 115 -22.78 4.24 6.92
N LYS A 116 -22.70 5.40 7.56
CA LYS A 116 -22.33 6.65 6.85
C LYS A 116 -20.83 6.62 6.54
N VAL A 117 -20.46 6.98 5.32
CA VAL A 117 -19.06 7.00 4.88
C VAL A 117 -18.65 8.39 4.44
N GLU A 118 -17.45 8.79 4.85
CA GLU A 118 -16.83 10.06 4.45
C GLU A 118 -15.36 9.80 4.09
N GLY A 119 -15.00 10.11 2.85
CA GLY A 119 -13.63 9.92 2.34
C GLY A 119 -12.87 11.23 2.18
N GLY A 120 -11.54 11.13 2.02
CA GLY A 120 -10.69 12.26 1.69
C GLY A 120 -10.21 13.10 2.86
N VAL A 121 -10.55 12.75 4.10
CA VAL A 121 -10.16 13.49 5.29
C VAL A 121 -8.65 13.35 5.54
N GLN A 122 -7.92 14.46 5.46
CA GLN A 122 -6.44 14.49 5.51
C GLN A 122 -5.78 13.58 4.44
N SER A 123 -6.39 13.42 3.27
CA SER A 123 -5.94 12.50 2.23
C SER A 123 -4.48 12.71 1.84
N GLY A 124 -4.02 13.96 1.70
CA GLY A 124 -2.62 14.29 1.39
C GLY A 124 -1.64 13.75 2.42
N ALA A 125 -1.89 13.99 3.72
CA ALA A 125 -1.03 13.50 4.79
C ALA A 125 -1.03 11.95 4.87
N CYS A 126 -2.17 11.31 4.63
CA CYS A 126 -2.29 9.87 4.61
C CYS A 126 -1.55 9.26 3.40
N SER A 127 -1.69 9.86 2.22
CA SER A 127 -1.01 9.43 0.99
C SER A 127 0.52 9.52 1.10
N VAL A 128 1.04 10.60 1.69
CA VAL A 128 2.49 10.78 1.87
C VAL A 128 3.09 9.64 2.68
N VAL A 129 2.47 9.24 3.79
CA VAL A 129 2.98 8.13 4.64
C VAL A 129 3.05 6.81 3.87
N LEU A 130 2.05 6.53 3.03
CA LEU A 130 2.02 5.34 2.17
C LEU A 130 3.09 5.40 1.07
N GLN A 131 3.19 6.53 0.36
CA GLN A 131 4.15 6.73 -0.72
C GLN A 131 5.59 6.62 -0.25
N ASP A 132 5.91 7.23 0.89
CA ASP A 132 7.24 7.18 1.49
C ASP A 132 7.62 5.74 1.87
N PHE A 133 6.71 5.00 2.47
CA PHE A 133 6.94 3.59 2.82
C PHE A 133 7.26 2.75 1.59
N PHE A 134 6.43 2.82 0.55
CA PHE A 134 6.65 2.02 -0.66
C PHE A 134 7.88 2.47 -1.44
N ARG A 135 8.21 3.76 -1.45
CA ARG A 135 9.46 4.26 -2.02
C ARG A 135 10.68 3.66 -1.31
N ASN A 136 10.67 3.68 0.02
CA ASN A 136 11.76 3.11 0.82
C ASN A 136 11.88 1.60 0.60
N LYS A 137 10.76 0.86 0.55
CA LYS A 137 10.75 -0.57 0.26
C LYS A 137 11.35 -0.91 -1.11
N ARG A 138 11.02 -0.13 -2.15
CA ARG A 138 11.66 -0.32 -3.48
C ARG A 138 13.16 -0.06 -3.41
N ASN A 139 13.59 1.01 -2.76
CA ASN A 139 15.00 1.31 -2.61
C ASN A 139 15.77 0.20 -1.85
N GLU A 140 15.19 -0.35 -0.78
CA GLU A 140 15.76 -1.49 -0.04
C GLU A 140 15.89 -2.73 -0.93
N GLN A 141 14.87 -3.05 -1.71
CA GLN A 141 14.91 -4.17 -2.66
C GLN A 141 15.96 -3.99 -3.74
N ASP A 142 16.09 -2.79 -4.29
CA ASP A 142 17.09 -2.48 -5.30
C ASP A 142 18.52 -2.56 -4.75
N GLN A 143 18.73 -2.10 -3.51
CA GLN A 143 20.01 -2.26 -2.80
C GLN A 143 20.33 -3.73 -2.54
N GLN A 144 19.35 -4.54 -2.11
CA GLN A 144 19.54 -5.98 -1.91
C GLN A 144 19.87 -6.70 -3.22
N LYS A 145 19.19 -6.38 -4.32
CA LYS A 145 19.51 -6.93 -5.64
C LYS A 145 20.94 -6.59 -6.06
N ARG A 146 21.35 -5.34 -5.87
CA ARG A 146 22.73 -4.90 -6.17
C ARG A 146 23.78 -5.62 -5.30
N ALA A 147 23.47 -5.91 -4.03
CA ALA A 147 24.37 -6.63 -3.13
C ALA A 147 24.46 -8.12 -3.46
N LEU A 148 23.35 -8.75 -3.91
CA LEU A 148 23.32 -10.16 -4.33
C LEU A 148 24.05 -10.41 -5.65
N HIS A 149 24.12 -9.40 -6.52
CA HIS A 149 24.79 -9.46 -7.81
C HIS A 149 25.78 -8.28 -7.92
N PRO A 150 26.89 -8.32 -7.17
CA PRO A 150 27.89 -7.28 -7.25
C PRO A 150 28.41 -7.21 -8.68
N LEU A 151 28.41 -6.01 -9.20
CA LEU A 151 28.92 -5.77 -10.53
C LEU A 151 30.44 -6.00 -10.52
N ARG A 152 30.98 -6.66 -11.53
CA ARG A 152 32.41 -6.94 -11.67
C ARG A 152 33.25 -5.66 -11.61
N ASP A 153 34.29 -5.65 -10.78
CA ASP A 153 35.19 -4.50 -10.63
C ASP A 153 36.12 -4.31 -11.85
N ASP A 154 36.32 -5.40 -12.62
CA ASP A 154 37.14 -5.42 -13.83
C ASP A 154 36.38 -4.96 -15.09
N ALA A 155 35.10 -4.67 -15.00
CA ALA A 155 34.29 -4.20 -16.12
C ALA A 155 34.31 -2.66 -16.21
N LEU A 156 34.80 -2.14 -17.33
CA LEU A 156 34.68 -0.71 -17.64
C LEU A 156 33.19 -0.36 -17.84
N ARG A 157 32.78 0.77 -17.27
CA ARG A 157 31.40 1.24 -17.33
C ARG A 157 31.31 2.69 -17.66
N THR A 158 30.34 3.01 -18.50
CA THR A 158 29.90 4.38 -18.64
C THR A 158 29.02 4.74 -17.42
N PRO A 159 29.35 5.81 -16.68
CA PRO A 159 28.49 6.30 -15.60
C PRO A 159 27.09 6.59 -16.10
N ASP A 160 26.06 6.22 -15.32
CA ASP A 160 24.65 6.38 -15.70
C ASP A 160 24.30 7.85 -16.01
N ALA A 161 24.93 8.79 -15.31
CA ALA A 161 24.75 10.23 -15.55
C ALA A 161 25.15 10.68 -16.97
N GLN A 162 25.98 9.91 -17.67
CA GLN A 162 26.39 10.25 -19.04
C GLN A 162 25.35 9.85 -20.09
N PHE A 163 24.35 9.05 -19.71
CA PHE A 163 23.21 8.74 -20.56
C PHE A 163 22.11 9.80 -20.46
N ALA A 164 22.16 10.66 -19.43
CA ALA A 164 21.21 11.74 -19.25
C ALA A 164 21.51 12.87 -20.29
N GLY A 165 20.51 13.22 -21.08
CA GLY A 165 20.62 14.34 -22.03
C GLY A 165 21.43 14.05 -23.30
N LEU A 166 21.57 12.78 -23.68
CA LEU A 166 22.15 12.43 -24.98
C LEU A 166 21.30 13.01 -26.14
N PRO A 167 21.90 13.71 -27.12
CA PRO A 167 21.18 14.15 -28.30
C PRO A 167 20.54 12.94 -29.00
N ASP A 168 19.29 13.10 -29.42
CA ASP A 168 18.53 12.08 -30.18
C ASP A 168 18.32 10.75 -29.43
N TYR A 169 18.49 10.74 -28.10
CA TYR A 169 18.24 9.56 -27.24
C TYR A 169 17.21 9.90 -26.14
N PRO A 170 15.93 9.84 -26.45
CA PRO A 170 14.86 10.27 -25.52
C PRO A 170 14.48 9.22 -24.47
N TRP A 171 15.11 8.06 -24.48
CA TRP A 171 14.72 6.92 -23.65
C TRP A 171 15.49 6.89 -22.32
N GLU A 172 14.77 6.52 -21.26
CA GLU A 172 15.39 6.22 -19.96
C GLU A 172 16.16 4.89 -20.03
N PRO A 173 17.42 4.85 -19.57
CA PRO A 173 18.24 3.64 -19.64
C PRO A 173 17.67 2.56 -18.70
N ARG A 174 17.39 1.38 -19.24
CA ARG A 174 17.00 0.19 -18.50
C ARG A 174 18.10 -0.85 -18.53
N TYR A 175 18.26 -1.58 -17.42
CA TYR A 175 19.35 -2.54 -17.28
C TYR A 175 18.86 -3.87 -16.72
N VAL A 176 19.40 -4.95 -17.26
CA VAL A 176 19.32 -6.30 -16.69
C VAL A 176 20.70 -6.66 -16.16
N SER A 177 20.79 -7.05 -14.89
CA SER A 177 22.03 -7.43 -14.23
C SER A 177 21.93 -8.75 -13.45
N ASP A 178 20.75 -9.36 -13.40
CA ASP A 178 20.41 -10.54 -12.61
C ASP A 178 20.38 -11.84 -13.43
N LEU A 179 20.81 -11.79 -14.69
CA LEU A 179 20.95 -12.98 -15.52
C LEU A 179 22.27 -13.69 -15.20
N PRO A 180 22.26 -14.99 -14.87
CA PRO A 180 23.47 -15.75 -14.60
C PRO A 180 24.50 -15.73 -15.72
N ALA A 181 24.02 -15.67 -16.97
CA ALA A 181 24.89 -15.61 -18.16
C ALA A 181 25.69 -14.30 -18.27
N LEU A 182 25.33 -13.25 -17.54
CA LEU A 182 26.02 -11.97 -17.57
C LEU A 182 27.24 -11.94 -16.62
N ASP A 183 27.36 -12.91 -15.71
CA ASP A 183 28.49 -13.06 -14.78
C ASP A 183 28.94 -11.73 -14.13
N GLY A 184 27.97 -11.01 -13.56
CA GLY A 184 28.20 -9.70 -12.91
C GLY A 184 28.30 -8.50 -13.88
N LEU A 185 28.12 -8.70 -15.16
CA LEU A 185 27.91 -7.62 -16.14
C LEU A 185 26.45 -7.18 -16.13
N ARG A 186 26.18 -5.99 -16.61
CA ARG A 186 24.82 -5.54 -16.86
C ARG A 186 24.60 -5.29 -18.36
N MET A 187 23.41 -5.67 -18.83
CA MET A 187 22.99 -5.40 -20.19
C MET A 187 22.03 -4.22 -20.21
N HIS A 188 22.31 -3.23 -21.02
CA HIS A 188 21.38 -2.16 -21.33
C HIS A 188 20.35 -2.66 -22.34
N TYR A 189 19.08 -2.29 -22.16
CA TYR A 189 18.02 -2.60 -23.12
C TYR A 189 17.02 -1.45 -23.22
N LEU A 190 16.36 -1.38 -24.35
CA LEU A 190 15.20 -0.53 -24.59
C LEU A 190 13.98 -1.41 -24.71
N ASP A 191 12.89 -0.99 -24.10
CA ASP A 191 11.60 -1.67 -24.15
C ASP A 191 10.55 -0.61 -24.52
N GLU A 192 10.26 -0.55 -25.81
CA GLU A 192 9.39 0.45 -26.39
C GLU A 192 8.22 -0.21 -27.09
N GLY A 193 7.03 0.27 -26.81
CA GLY A 193 5.80 -0.22 -27.41
C GLY A 193 4.67 -0.40 -26.39
N PRO A 194 3.49 -0.77 -26.86
CA PRO A 194 2.35 -1.03 -26.00
C PRO A 194 2.58 -2.29 -25.15
N ALA A 195 2.21 -2.25 -23.87
CA ALA A 195 2.40 -3.35 -22.92
C ALA A 195 1.65 -4.67 -23.30
N ASP A 196 0.66 -4.55 -24.19
CA ASP A 196 -0.17 -5.66 -24.70
C ASP A 196 0.18 -6.09 -26.12
N ALA A 197 1.36 -5.71 -26.60
CA ALA A 197 1.80 -6.05 -27.95
C ALA A 197 1.81 -7.56 -28.18
N GLY A 198 1.06 -8.02 -29.18
CA GLY A 198 0.98 -9.44 -29.57
C GLY A 198 2.27 -9.99 -30.22
N ARG A 199 3.25 -9.14 -30.51
CA ARG A 199 4.57 -9.51 -31.03
C ARG A 199 5.63 -8.60 -30.42
N VAL A 200 6.74 -9.19 -30.04
CA VAL A 200 7.93 -8.50 -29.52
C VAL A 200 9.10 -8.77 -30.47
N TYR A 201 9.82 -7.71 -30.84
CA TYR A 201 11.03 -7.81 -31.64
C TYR A 201 12.23 -7.58 -30.74
N LEU A 202 13.12 -8.57 -30.64
CA LEU A 202 14.39 -8.43 -29.92
C LEU A 202 15.48 -8.08 -30.92
N CYS A 203 16.00 -6.87 -30.80
CA CYS A 203 17.17 -6.42 -31.57
C CYS A 203 18.42 -6.63 -30.72
N LEU A 204 19.30 -7.53 -31.14
CA LEU A 204 20.62 -7.74 -30.55
C LEU A 204 21.67 -6.92 -31.32
N HIS A 205 22.49 -6.21 -30.57
CA HIS A 205 23.54 -5.35 -31.12
C HIS A 205 24.90 -5.95 -30.83
#